data_0e82f31742ef642b4813d65fa8608066
#
_entry.id   0e82f31742ef642b4813d65fa8608066
#
_cell.length_a   1.000
_cell.length_b   1.000
_cell.length_c   1.000
_cell.angle_alpha   90.00
_cell.angle_beta   90.00
_cell.angle_gamma   90.00
#
_symmetry.space_group_name_H-M   'P 1'
#
loop_
_entity.id
_entity.type
_entity.pdbx_description
1 polymer ?
#
loop_
_entity_poly.entity_id
_entity_poly.type
_entity_poly.pdbx_seq_one_letter_code
_entity_poly.pdbx_strand_id
1 'polypeptide(L)'
;MRLVQKEIPMGILGILRAGFGAFLLSLTIATASAAPADNRDPRNDETYTADEVIKKGADFFGVTTEVMARAVEKVFSKYGRPNAYIAGNEGSGAIVVGLRYGEGDLYMKQNGAPTKVFWQGPSVGFDYGANASKVFTLIYNLPSPEAIYERFPGVEGSAYFVAGVGVNYQQNGRVILAPMRTGVGVRAGVNAGYLSYSKERNWIPF
;
A
#
# COMPACT_ATOMS: atom_id res chain seq x y z
N MET A 1 8.12 -80.08 -37.00
CA MET A 1 8.21 -81.54 -36.62
C MET A 1 7.53 -81.77 -35.27
N ARG A 2 6.52 -82.61 -35.32
CA ARG A 2 5.78 -83.32 -34.25
C ARG A 2 5.08 -82.51 -33.14
N LEU A 3 3.74 -82.57 -33.31
CA LEU A 3 2.64 -82.69 -32.37
C LEU A 3 2.91 -83.64 -31.21
N VAL A 4 2.44 -83.36 -30.03
CA VAL A 4 1.77 -84.34 -29.17
C VAL A 4 0.66 -83.67 -28.39
N GLN A 5 -0.54 -84.09 -28.72
CA GLN A 5 -1.82 -83.97 -28.03
C GLN A 5 -1.80 -84.97 -26.84
N LYS A 6 -2.39 -84.58 -25.72
CA LYS A 6 -2.97 -85.58 -24.83
C LYS A 6 -4.15 -85.10 -24.04
N GLU A 7 -5.10 -85.88 -24.00
CA GLU A 7 -6.52 -85.78 -23.74
C GLU A 7 -6.94 -85.69 -22.26
N ILE A 8 -8.19 -85.33 -22.13
CA ILE A 8 -9.08 -85.18 -20.97
C ILE A 8 -9.31 -86.53 -20.29
N PRO A 9 -9.72 -86.53 -19.00
CA PRO A 9 -11.06 -87.08 -18.80
C PRO A 9 -11.98 -86.27 -17.88
N MET A 10 -13.23 -86.39 -18.26
CA MET A 10 -14.49 -85.97 -17.63
C MET A 10 -14.71 -86.72 -16.30
N GLY A 11 -15.35 -86.06 -15.36
CA GLY A 11 -15.87 -86.71 -14.17
C GLY A 11 -16.64 -85.81 -13.21
N ILE A 12 -17.99 -85.87 -13.38
CA ILE A 12 -19.03 -85.88 -12.39
C ILE A 12 -19.35 -84.64 -11.55
N LEU A 13 -20.42 -84.02 -11.94
CA LEU A 13 -21.71 -83.72 -11.32
C LEU A 13 -21.73 -83.56 -9.80
N GLY A 14 -21.98 -82.39 -9.31
CA GLY A 14 -22.38 -82.12 -7.93
C GLY A 14 -23.14 -80.81 -7.84
N ILE A 15 -24.43 -80.86 -7.81
CA ILE A 15 -25.38 -79.79 -7.61
C ILE A 15 -25.33 -79.34 -6.17
N LEU A 16 -25.00 -78.08 -5.89
CA LEU A 16 -25.43 -77.47 -4.63
C LEU A 16 -25.82 -76.01 -4.88
N ARG A 17 -27.11 -75.77 -4.69
CA ARG A 17 -27.74 -74.45 -4.64
C ARG A 17 -27.30 -73.77 -3.35
N ALA A 18 -26.75 -72.56 -3.46
CA ALA A 18 -26.77 -71.60 -2.35
C ALA A 18 -26.61 -70.18 -2.87
N GLY A 19 -27.62 -69.38 -2.73
CA GLY A 19 -27.66 -68.03 -2.27
C GLY A 19 -26.87 -66.95 -3.07
N PHE A 20 -27.53 -66.30 -4.04
CA PHE A 20 -27.10 -65.06 -4.65
C PHE A 20 -27.41 -63.93 -3.66
N GLY A 21 -26.48 -63.62 -2.77
CA GLY A 21 -26.47 -62.37 -1.99
C GLY A 21 -25.79 -61.26 -2.77
N ALA A 22 -26.57 -60.45 -3.48
CA ALA A 22 -26.06 -59.26 -4.12
C ALA A 22 -25.71 -58.22 -3.05
N PHE A 23 -24.45 -58.11 -2.70
CA PHE A 23 -23.93 -57.04 -1.86
C PHE A 23 -23.70 -55.80 -2.75
N LEU A 24 -24.73 -54.92 -2.81
CA LEU A 24 -24.62 -53.60 -3.43
C LEU A 24 -23.74 -52.73 -2.53
N LEU A 25 -22.46 -52.65 -2.87
CA LEU A 25 -21.54 -51.67 -2.29
C LEU A 25 -21.89 -50.30 -2.86
N SER A 26 -22.72 -49.52 -2.15
CA SER A 26 -23.02 -48.14 -2.49
C SER A 26 -21.78 -47.29 -2.20
N LEU A 27 -21.01 -46.99 -3.24
CA LEU A 27 -19.92 -46.05 -3.21
C LEU A 27 -20.52 -44.63 -3.13
N THR A 28 -20.68 -44.09 -1.92
CA THR A 28 -21.02 -42.69 -1.71
C THR A 28 -19.78 -41.82 -2.05
N ILE A 29 -19.77 -41.26 -3.24
CA ILE A 29 -18.80 -40.22 -3.59
C ILE A 29 -19.20 -38.98 -2.79
N ALA A 30 -18.51 -38.71 -1.69
CA ALA A 30 -18.59 -37.44 -1.01
C ALA A 30 -17.94 -36.40 -1.92
N THR A 31 -18.73 -35.60 -2.63
CA THR A 31 -18.27 -34.42 -3.29
C THR A 31 -17.88 -33.40 -2.21
N ALA A 32 -16.61 -33.36 -1.85
CA ALA A 32 -16.06 -32.27 -1.07
C ALA A 32 -16.23 -31.01 -1.91
N SER A 33 -17.23 -30.19 -1.58
CA SER A 33 -17.36 -28.84 -2.09
C SER A 33 -16.17 -28.06 -1.56
N ALA A 34 -15.13 -27.89 -2.37
CA ALA A 34 -14.04 -26.99 -2.04
C ALA A 34 -14.65 -25.58 -1.92
N ALA A 35 -14.59 -25.00 -0.74
CA ALA A 35 -14.90 -23.59 -0.56
C ALA A 35 -14.05 -22.79 -1.56
N PRO A 36 -14.60 -21.75 -2.21
CA PRO A 36 -13.81 -20.92 -3.10
C PRO A 36 -12.59 -20.40 -2.33
N ALA A 37 -11.40 -20.67 -2.87
CA ALA A 37 -10.16 -20.17 -2.30
C ALA A 37 -10.28 -18.64 -2.20
N ASP A 38 -10.11 -18.11 -1.00
CA ASP A 38 -10.05 -16.66 -0.79
C ASP A 38 -8.78 -16.12 -1.49
N ASN A 39 -8.99 -15.59 -2.68
CA ASN A 39 -7.93 -15.12 -3.58
C ASN A 39 -7.51 -13.67 -3.23
N ARG A 40 -7.77 -13.22 -1.99
CA ARG A 40 -7.33 -11.91 -1.53
C ARG A 40 -5.82 -11.90 -1.37
N ASP A 41 -5.18 -10.90 -1.95
CA ASP A 41 -3.77 -10.62 -1.70
C ASP A 41 -3.63 -10.18 -0.23
N PRO A 42 -2.92 -10.91 0.64
CA PRO A 42 -2.76 -10.55 2.06
C PRO A 42 -2.22 -9.12 2.27
N ARG A 43 -1.46 -8.60 1.29
CA ARG A 43 -0.94 -7.22 1.34
C ARG A 43 -2.04 -6.17 1.27
N ASN A 44 -3.26 -6.52 0.82
CA ASN A 44 -4.37 -5.58 0.78
C ASN A 44 -4.83 -5.15 2.17
N ASP A 45 -4.60 -5.98 3.18
CA ASP A 45 -4.98 -5.69 4.57
C ASP A 45 -3.92 -4.83 5.27
N GLU A 46 -2.68 -4.83 4.80
CA GLU A 46 -1.55 -4.13 5.42
C GLU A 46 -1.15 -2.85 4.69
N THR A 47 -1.42 -2.77 3.38
CA THR A 47 -0.94 -1.67 2.53
C THR A 47 -2.03 -1.17 1.59
N TYR A 48 -1.97 0.11 1.23
CA TYR A 48 -2.87 0.72 0.26
C TYR A 48 -2.49 0.33 -1.17
N THR A 49 -3.48 -0.02 -1.98
CA THR A 49 -3.31 -0.25 -3.42
C THR A 49 -3.10 1.08 -4.16
N ALA A 50 -2.62 1.01 -5.40
CA ALA A 50 -2.47 2.21 -6.24
C ALA A 50 -3.82 2.91 -6.45
N ASP A 51 -4.87 2.16 -6.75
CA ASP A 51 -6.22 2.71 -6.99
C ASP A 51 -6.79 3.41 -5.75
N GLU A 52 -6.59 2.85 -4.55
CA GLU A 52 -6.99 3.49 -3.29
C GLU A 52 -6.26 4.81 -3.08
N VAL A 53 -4.94 4.84 -3.31
CA VAL A 53 -4.12 6.05 -3.16
C VAL A 53 -4.50 7.09 -4.19
N ILE A 54 -4.67 6.69 -5.46
CA ILE A 54 -5.08 7.59 -6.55
C ILE A 54 -6.42 8.24 -6.21
N LYS A 55 -7.41 7.43 -5.83
CA LYS A 55 -8.74 7.95 -5.48
C LYS A 55 -8.68 8.91 -4.30
N LYS A 56 -8.06 8.50 -3.18
CA LYS A 56 -7.95 9.33 -1.97
C LYS A 56 -7.17 10.63 -2.22
N GLY A 57 -6.08 10.57 -2.96
CA GLY A 57 -5.28 11.74 -3.30
C GLY A 57 -6.00 12.68 -4.28
N ALA A 58 -6.67 12.15 -5.29
CA ALA A 58 -7.47 12.93 -6.24
C ALA A 58 -8.61 13.68 -5.55
N ASP A 59 -9.37 12.97 -4.71
CA ASP A 59 -10.46 13.54 -3.91
C ASP A 59 -9.94 14.65 -2.96
N PHE A 60 -8.82 14.40 -2.29
CA PHE A 60 -8.21 15.35 -1.36
C PHE A 60 -7.73 16.62 -2.05
N PHE A 61 -7.00 16.49 -3.16
CA PHE A 61 -6.48 17.64 -3.90
C PHE A 61 -7.56 18.35 -4.72
N GLY A 62 -8.64 17.67 -5.10
CA GLY A 62 -9.63 18.16 -6.07
C GLY A 62 -9.08 18.15 -7.50
N VAL A 63 -8.30 17.15 -7.85
CA VAL A 63 -7.74 16.94 -9.19
C VAL A 63 -8.34 15.67 -9.82
N THR A 64 -8.09 15.46 -11.12
CA THR A 64 -8.53 14.23 -11.76
C THR A 64 -7.69 13.02 -11.37
N THR A 65 -8.24 11.82 -11.50
CA THR A 65 -7.54 10.58 -11.21
C THR A 65 -6.34 10.37 -12.14
N GLU A 66 -6.37 10.86 -13.37
CA GLU A 66 -5.25 10.79 -14.31
C GLU A 66 -4.04 11.63 -13.84
N VAL A 67 -4.30 12.82 -13.30
CA VAL A 67 -3.25 13.66 -12.71
C VAL A 67 -2.60 12.96 -11.52
N MET A 68 -3.43 12.43 -10.63
CA MET A 68 -2.96 11.71 -9.45
C MET A 68 -2.24 10.41 -9.80
N ALA A 69 -2.74 9.65 -10.79
CA ALA A 69 -2.14 8.41 -11.26
C ALA A 69 -0.68 8.60 -11.71
N ARG A 70 -0.40 9.65 -12.48
CA ARG A 70 0.97 9.96 -12.95
C ARG A 70 1.93 10.24 -11.78
N ALA A 71 1.45 10.91 -10.72
CA ALA A 71 2.27 11.17 -9.54
C ALA A 71 2.50 9.89 -8.72
N VAL A 72 1.46 9.09 -8.53
CA VAL A 72 1.48 7.84 -7.75
C VAL A 72 2.32 6.78 -8.45
N GLU A 73 2.20 6.60 -9.77
CA GLU A 73 2.96 5.62 -10.54
C GLU A 73 4.46 5.70 -10.28
N LYS A 74 5.02 6.92 -10.30
CA LYS A 74 6.44 7.14 -10.06
C LYS A 74 6.87 6.79 -8.64
N VAL A 75 6.03 7.08 -7.64
CA VAL A 75 6.32 6.72 -6.23
C VAL A 75 6.21 5.22 -6.02
N PHE A 76 5.16 4.60 -6.57
CA PHE A 76 4.93 3.16 -6.46
C PHE A 76 5.99 2.34 -7.18
N SER A 77 6.49 2.78 -8.33
CA SER A 77 7.59 2.09 -9.03
C SER A 77 8.87 2.04 -8.20
N LYS A 78 9.07 3.02 -7.31
CA LYS A 78 10.28 3.10 -6.48
C LYS A 78 10.15 2.41 -5.12
N TYR A 79 9.01 2.57 -4.45
CA TYR A 79 8.82 2.13 -3.06
C TYR A 79 7.68 1.12 -2.87
N GLY A 80 6.92 0.83 -3.93
CA GLY A 80 5.78 -0.08 -3.85
C GLY A 80 4.57 0.53 -3.14
N ARG A 81 3.90 -0.26 -2.32
CA ARG A 81 2.64 0.07 -1.66
C ARG A 81 2.88 0.69 -0.29
N PRO A 82 2.32 1.88 0.02
CA PRO A 82 2.42 2.49 1.34
C PRO A 82 1.50 1.79 2.34
N ASN A 83 1.90 1.78 3.62
CA ASN A 83 1.07 1.28 4.70
C ASN A 83 0.33 2.37 5.48
N ALA A 84 0.66 3.64 5.19
CA ALA A 84 -0.02 4.80 5.76
C ALA A 84 0.02 5.99 4.80
N TYR A 85 -0.83 7.00 5.06
CA TYR A 85 -0.75 8.31 4.43
C TYR A 85 -1.17 9.41 5.40
N ILE A 86 -0.69 10.63 5.15
CA ILE A 86 -1.17 11.85 5.81
C ILE A 86 -1.88 12.71 4.78
N ALA A 87 -3.04 13.25 5.15
CA ALA A 87 -3.76 14.28 4.39
C ALA A 87 -3.85 15.53 5.25
N GLY A 88 -3.35 16.66 4.76
CA GLY A 88 -3.31 17.87 5.57
C GLY A 88 -2.96 19.14 4.77
N ASN A 89 -2.79 20.22 5.49
CA ASN A 89 -2.46 21.51 4.94
C ASN A 89 -1.13 22.01 5.50
N GLU A 90 -0.39 22.73 4.68
CA GLU A 90 0.92 23.28 5.02
C GLU A 90 0.96 24.74 4.63
N GLY A 91 1.44 25.58 5.52
CA GLY A 91 1.78 26.96 5.26
C GLY A 91 3.28 27.14 5.31
N SER A 92 3.82 27.94 4.39
CA SER A 92 5.22 28.37 4.42
C SER A 92 5.34 29.86 4.22
N GLY A 93 6.31 30.45 4.91
CA GLY A 93 6.68 31.85 4.73
C GLY A 93 8.19 31.93 4.57
N ALA A 94 8.66 32.35 3.39
CA ALA A 94 10.08 32.56 3.12
C ALA A 94 10.30 33.60 2.06
N ILE A 95 11.32 34.46 2.25
CA ILE A 95 11.85 35.29 1.19
C ILE A 95 13.10 34.63 0.57
N VAL A 96 13.88 33.91 1.32
CA VAL A 96 15.00 33.06 0.86
C VAL A 96 15.09 31.79 1.73
N VAL A 97 15.03 31.96 3.05
CA VAL A 97 14.96 30.89 4.05
C VAL A 97 13.80 31.22 4.97
N GLY A 98 12.94 30.26 5.18
CA GLY A 98 11.78 30.43 6.01
C GLY A 98 11.45 29.16 6.80
N LEU A 99 10.28 29.18 7.39
CA LEU A 99 9.72 28.08 8.14
C LEU A 99 8.47 27.56 7.44
N ARG A 100 8.27 26.29 7.56
CA ARG A 100 7.13 25.53 7.08
C ARG A 100 6.44 24.90 8.26
N TYR A 101 5.13 25.06 8.31
CA TYR A 101 4.28 24.46 9.34
C TYR A 101 3.09 23.79 8.67
N GLY A 102 2.74 22.62 9.16
CA GLY A 102 1.57 21.91 8.67
C GLY A 102 0.87 21.12 9.75
N GLU A 103 -0.35 20.74 9.43
CA GLU A 103 -1.16 19.86 10.23
C GLU A 103 -2.04 18.99 9.35
N GLY A 104 -2.36 17.80 9.83
CA GLY A 104 -3.18 16.86 9.09
C GLY A 104 -3.54 15.65 9.92
N ASP A 105 -4.11 14.66 9.24
CA ASP A 105 -4.53 13.42 9.82
C ASP A 105 -3.75 12.27 9.18
N LEU A 106 -3.14 11.44 10.03
CA LEU A 106 -2.44 10.21 9.66
C LEU A 106 -3.44 9.05 9.64
N TYR A 107 -3.49 8.35 8.54
CA TYR A 107 -4.32 7.16 8.33
C TYR A 107 -3.42 5.95 8.11
N MET A 108 -3.46 4.99 9.02
CA MET A 108 -2.83 3.70 8.81
C MET A 108 -3.81 2.71 8.18
N LYS A 109 -3.33 1.84 7.30
CA LYS A 109 -4.20 0.86 6.63
C LYS A 109 -4.88 -0.09 7.60
N GLN A 110 -4.16 -0.52 8.64
CA GLN A 110 -4.66 -1.44 9.65
C GLN A 110 -5.49 -0.77 10.76
N ASN A 111 -5.32 0.53 10.98
CA ASN A 111 -5.99 1.27 12.04
C ASN A 111 -7.04 2.20 11.44
N GLY A 112 -8.32 1.96 11.72
CA GLY A 112 -9.42 2.71 11.13
C GLY A 112 -9.56 4.17 11.58
N ALA A 113 -9.06 4.55 12.76
CA ALA A 113 -9.16 5.91 13.29
C ALA A 113 -7.96 6.77 12.88
N PRO A 114 -8.19 8.00 12.37
CA PRO A 114 -7.10 8.90 12.06
C PRO A 114 -6.42 9.43 13.33
N THR A 115 -5.11 9.68 13.22
CA THR A 115 -4.31 10.30 14.28
C THR A 115 -3.88 11.69 13.84
N LYS A 116 -4.16 12.70 14.65
CA LYS A 116 -3.75 14.08 14.37
C LYS A 116 -2.24 14.21 14.43
N VAL A 117 -1.66 14.87 13.43
CA VAL A 117 -0.23 15.10 13.33
C VAL A 117 0.06 16.55 12.93
N PHE A 118 1.13 17.09 13.48
CA PHE A 118 1.68 18.39 13.12
C PHE A 118 3.10 18.20 12.60
N TRP A 119 3.52 19.07 11.69
CA TRP A 119 4.92 19.06 11.23
C TRP A 119 5.46 20.45 11.03
N GLN A 120 6.78 20.55 11.11
CA GLN A 120 7.51 21.78 10.93
C GLN A 120 8.92 21.52 10.40
N GLY A 121 9.50 22.48 9.78
CA GLY A 121 10.88 22.43 9.30
C GLY A 121 11.31 23.65 8.52
N PRO A 122 12.58 23.71 8.12
CA PRO A 122 13.07 24.77 7.28
C PRO A 122 12.42 24.69 5.89
N SER A 123 12.21 25.83 5.30
CA SER A 123 11.76 26.03 3.92
C SER A 123 12.79 26.86 3.17
N VAL A 124 13.20 26.41 2.00
CA VAL A 124 14.09 27.15 1.10
C VAL A 124 13.34 27.41 -0.19
N GLY A 125 13.25 28.66 -0.59
CA GLY A 125 12.58 29.04 -1.85
C GLY A 125 12.02 30.45 -1.80
N PHE A 126 11.54 30.92 -2.94
CA PHE A 126 10.83 32.21 -3.06
C PHE A 126 9.32 31.90 -2.98
N ASP A 127 8.77 31.85 -1.78
CA ASP A 127 7.33 31.86 -1.56
C ASP A 127 6.90 33.29 -1.26
N TYR A 128 6.48 34.01 -2.29
CA TYR A 128 5.88 35.34 -2.12
C TYR A 128 4.41 35.14 -1.70
N GLY A 129 4.16 35.32 -0.41
CA GLY A 129 2.83 35.23 0.20
C GLY A 129 2.64 34.01 1.11
N ALA A 130 1.77 34.18 2.09
CA ALA A 130 1.32 33.11 2.98
C ALA A 130 0.39 32.14 2.19
N ASN A 131 0.96 31.23 1.44
CA ASN A 131 0.21 30.25 0.66
C ASN A 131 0.07 28.96 1.46
N ALA A 132 -1.16 28.64 1.85
CA ALA A 132 -1.50 27.31 2.31
C ALA A 132 -1.56 26.38 1.11
N SER A 133 -0.80 25.29 1.15
CA SER A 133 -0.84 24.21 0.16
C SER A 133 -1.41 22.95 0.79
N LYS A 134 -2.17 22.20 0.02
CA LYS A 134 -2.55 20.84 0.40
C LYS A 134 -1.36 19.91 0.28
N VAL A 135 -1.21 19.02 1.25
CA VAL A 135 -0.14 18.01 1.30
C VAL A 135 -0.74 16.64 1.50
N PHE A 136 -0.41 15.72 0.61
CA PHE A 136 -0.75 14.31 0.73
C PHE A 136 0.53 13.49 0.77
N THR A 137 0.85 12.91 1.93
CA THR A 137 2.12 12.22 2.15
C THR A 137 1.91 10.72 2.18
N LEU A 138 2.50 9.98 1.25
CA LEU A 138 2.57 8.52 1.34
C LEU A 138 3.65 8.12 2.31
N ILE A 139 3.38 7.08 3.11
CA ILE A 139 4.28 6.60 4.16
C ILE A 139 4.50 5.11 4.00
N TYR A 140 5.76 4.72 4.11
CA TYR A 140 6.21 3.35 3.94
C TYR A 140 6.90 2.86 5.20
N ASN A 141 6.62 1.61 5.56
CA ASN A 141 7.24 0.92 6.70
C ASN A 141 7.00 1.62 8.05
N LEU A 142 5.90 2.33 8.22
CA LEU A 142 5.53 2.91 9.50
C LEU A 142 5.02 1.81 10.44
N PRO A 143 5.70 1.49 11.55
CA PRO A 143 5.31 0.37 12.39
C PRO A 143 4.09 0.67 13.29
N SER A 144 3.92 1.93 13.69
CA SER A 144 2.78 2.41 14.47
C SER A 144 2.57 3.91 14.25
N PRO A 145 1.40 4.47 14.61
CA PRO A 145 1.18 5.92 14.51
C PRO A 145 2.20 6.76 15.27
N GLU A 146 2.71 6.25 16.41
CA GLU A 146 3.68 6.96 17.25
C GLU A 146 5.03 7.12 16.59
N ALA A 147 5.41 6.19 15.72
CA ALA A 147 6.69 6.21 15.02
C ALA A 147 6.82 7.35 13.99
N ILE A 148 5.73 8.10 13.74
CA ILE A 148 5.79 9.31 12.89
C ILE A 148 6.43 10.48 13.62
N TYR A 149 6.39 10.53 14.98
CA TYR A 149 6.81 11.69 15.75
C TYR A 149 8.33 11.80 15.88
N GLU A 150 8.97 11.92 14.74
CA GLU A 150 10.41 12.00 14.58
C GLU A 150 10.80 13.08 13.55
N ARG A 151 12.10 13.25 13.36
CA ARG A 151 12.68 14.13 12.36
C ARG A 151 13.05 13.32 11.11
N PHE A 152 12.53 13.73 9.97
CA PHE A 152 12.77 13.09 8.68
C PHE A 152 13.59 14.01 7.77
N PRO A 153 14.88 13.75 7.62
CA PRO A 153 15.73 14.44 6.66
C PRO A 153 15.25 14.25 5.22
N GLY A 154 15.39 15.28 4.42
CA GLY A 154 15.17 15.19 2.98
C GLY A 154 16.23 14.33 2.31
N VAL A 155 15.82 13.53 1.33
CA VAL A 155 16.73 12.77 0.47
C VAL A 155 17.17 13.67 -0.68
N GLU A 156 18.47 13.90 -0.82
CA GLU A 156 19.04 14.76 -1.87
C GLU A 156 18.66 14.24 -3.27
N GLY A 157 18.41 15.18 -4.21
CA GLY A 157 18.08 14.84 -5.59
C GLY A 157 16.73 14.12 -5.76
N SER A 158 15.94 14.00 -4.69
CA SER A 158 14.69 13.25 -4.72
C SER A 158 13.48 14.06 -5.21
N ALA A 159 13.61 15.38 -5.31
CA ALA A 159 12.51 16.24 -5.70
C ALA A 159 12.23 16.13 -7.20
N TYR A 160 10.97 15.98 -7.56
CA TYR A 160 10.50 16.01 -8.93
C TYR A 160 9.10 16.59 -9.04
N PHE A 161 8.72 16.96 -10.25
CA PHE A 161 7.43 17.54 -10.55
C PHE A 161 6.77 16.77 -11.68
N VAL A 162 5.51 16.37 -11.50
CA VAL A 162 4.74 15.63 -12.50
C VAL A 162 3.29 16.05 -12.48
N ALA A 163 2.75 16.42 -13.64
CA ALA A 163 1.34 16.78 -13.83
C ALA A 163 0.78 17.81 -12.82
N GLY A 164 1.58 18.78 -12.40
CA GLY A 164 1.16 19.78 -11.42
C GLY A 164 1.35 19.38 -9.95
N VAL A 165 1.88 18.19 -9.70
CA VAL A 165 2.17 17.66 -8.36
C VAL A 165 3.67 17.64 -8.12
N GLY A 166 4.12 18.33 -7.08
CA GLY A 166 5.50 18.25 -6.60
C GLY A 166 5.64 17.13 -5.60
N VAL A 167 6.68 16.31 -5.76
CA VAL A 167 6.99 15.17 -4.88
C VAL A 167 8.44 15.26 -4.44
N ASN A 168 8.69 14.96 -3.19
CA ASN A 168 10.05 14.79 -2.66
C ASN A 168 10.04 13.62 -1.68
N TYR A 169 11.23 13.11 -1.34
CA TYR A 169 11.35 12.04 -0.36
C TYR A 169 12.07 12.50 0.89
N GLN A 170 11.63 11.93 2.00
CA GLN A 170 12.24 12.11 3.32
C GLN A 170 12.38 10.72 3.94
N GLN A 171 13.40 10.52 4.74
CA GLN A 171 13.66 9.20 5.30
C GLN A 171 14.30 9.30 6.68
N ASN A 172 13.82 8.47 7.60
CA ASN A 172 14.49 8.17 8.86
C ASN A 172 14.47 6.66 9.09
N GLY A 173 15.65 6.05 9.16
CA GLY A 173 15.78 4.61 9.25
C GLY A 173 15.07 3.89 8.10
N ARG A 174 14.08 3.05 8.43
CA ARG A 174 13.29 2.31 7.44
C ARG A 174 12.04 3.06 6.98
N VAL A 175 11.60 4.07 7.73
CA VAL A 175 10.39 4.83 7.41
C VAL A 175 10.71 5.84 6.32
N ILE A 176 9.94 5.79 5.25
CA ILE A 176 10.07 6.68 4.10
C ILE A 176 8.77 7.46 3.94
N LEU A 177 8.91 8.76 3.75
CA LEU A 177 7.82 9.68 3.47
C LEU A 177 7.96 10.19 2.04
N ALA A 178 6.84 10.26 1.33
CA ALA A 178 6.74 10.84 0.00
C ALA A 178 5.66 11.93 -0.02
N PRO A 179 5.94 13.13 0.51
CA PRO A 179 5.02 14.26 0.45
C PRO A 179 4.76 14.69 -0.99
N MET A 180 3.49 14.75 -1.34
CA MET A 180 2.96 15.30 -2.58
C MET A 180 2.29 16.62 -2.29
N ARG A 181 2.50 17.62 -3.13
CA ARG A 181 1.96 18.98 -2.96
C ARG A 181 1.37 19.47 -4.27
N THR A 182 0.25 20.16 -4.17
CA THR A 182 -0.35 20.89 -5.29
C THR A 182 -0.50 22.37 -4.91
N GLY A 183 -0.43 23.26 -5.88
CA GLY A 183 -0.66 24.69 -5.65
C GLY A 183 0.30 25.60 -6.40
N VAL A 184 -0.03 26.90 -6.37
CA VAL A 184 0.81 27.97 -6.95
C VAL A 184 2.00 28.16 -6.01
N GLY A 185 3.21 27.85 -6.46
CA GLY A 185 4.41 27.92 -5.61
C GLY A 185 5.16 26.61 -5.45
N VAL A 186 4.60 25.48 -5.93
CA VAL A 186 5.33 24.22 -6.06
C VAL A 186 6.39 24.37 -7.17
N ARG A 187 7.28 25.30 -6.98
CA ARG A 187 8.53 25.35 -7.75
C ARG A 187 9.47 24.38 -7.07
N ALA A 188 10.32 23.76 -7.86
CA ALA A 188 11.32 22.82 -7.42
C ALA A 188 12.22 23.43 -6.32
N GLY A 189 11.63 23.66 -5.15
CA GLY A 189 12.36 23.97 -3.94
C GLY A 189 13.15 22.72 -3.63
N VAL A 190 14.45 22.82 -3.80
CA VAL A 190 15.38 21.81 -3.28
C VAL A 190 15.02 21.67 -1.81
N ASN A 191 14.50 20.51 -1.40
CA ASN A 191 14.29 20.20 0.01
C ASN A 191 15.64 20.03 0.68
N ALA A 192 16.33 21.13 0.86
CA ALA A 192 17.46 21.18 1.76
C ALA A 192 16.89 21.31 3.17
N GLY A 193 16.79 20.20 3.90
CA GLY A 193 16.32 20.27 5.26
C GLY A 193 15.64 19.00 5.73
N TYR A 194 14.83 19.15 6.73
CA TYR A 194 14.08 18.08 7.36
C TYR A 194 12.64 18.54 7.66
N LEU A 195 11.73 17.58 7.89
CA LEU A 195 10.50 17.83 8.61
C LEU A 195 10.52 17.08 9.95
N SER A 196 10.12 17.77 11.00
CA SER A 196 9.90 17.18 12.32
C SER A 196 8.41 17.06 12.56
N TYR A 197 7.94 15.85 12.86
CA TYR A 197 6.54 15.57 13.17
C TYR A 197 6.33 15.52 14.67
N SER A 198 5.17 16.00 15.14
CA SER A 198 4.83 16.09 16.57
C SER A 198 3.34 15.87 16.82
N LYS A 199 2.99 15.52 18.07
CA LYS A 199 1.59 15.37 18.53
C LYS A 199 0.88 16.70 18.70
N GLU A 200 1.65 17.72 19.04
CA GLU A 200 1.16 19.06 19.31
C GLU A 200 1.84 20.07 18.38
N ARG A 201 1.16 21.20 18.19
CA ARG A 201 1.71 22.28 17.38
C ARG A 201 2.92 22.90 18.11
N ASN A 202 4.07 22.79 17.50
CA ASN A 202 5.29 23.43 17.99
C ASN A 202 5.69 24.54 17.02
N TRP A 203 5.92 25.73 17.54
CA TRP A 203 6.31 26.91 16.76
C TRP A 203 7.83 27.10 16.65
N ILE A 204 8.59 26.32 17.40
CA ILE A 204 10.06 26.37 17.41
C ILE A 204 10.58 25.07 16.78
N PRO A 205 11.16 25.13 15.58
CA PRO A 205 11.55 23.91 14.82
C PRO A 205 12.91 23.33 15.26
N PHE A 206 13.50 23.79 16.37
CA PHE A 206 14.84 23.41 16.81
C PHE A 206 14.81 22.66 18.15
#